data_915fe47b5451258a8032676f3247c90a
#
_entry.id   915fe47b5451258a8032676f3247c90a
#
_cell.length_a   1.000
_cell.length_b   1.000
_cell.length_c   1.000
_cell.angle_alpha   90.00
_cell.angle_beta   90.00
_cell.angle_gamma   90.00
#
_symmetry.space_group_name_H-M   'P 1'
#
loop_
_entity.id
_entity.type
_entity.pdbx_description
1 polymer ?
#
loop_
_entity_poly.entity_id
_entity_poly.type
_entity_poly.pdbx_seq_one_letter_code
_entity_poly.pdbx_strand_id
1 'polypeptide(L)'
;MEAVTTQNTLATKLGVILEKTDRPFEELGVLNPAIYQDGNSVHMFYRAAKRGNFSTIGYCRFEGPTTLVERRTEPIFVPEYIYEIHGVEDPRITKIDDKYYMTYVTYDGINACGAVAVSKDLTSFKKKGIITPKFILHEFTNLIRKHLQNPSVASILAFNTARNYPLSETIKENLLVWDKNVVLFPKKINGKFVALHRLFPSIQIVSFEKKTDLTVDFWKDYLKNLPDYIVMEPKFEHETSHIGPGAPPIETKDGWLLIYHAAERREKGLVYHACAALLDLNNPSKVIGRLTKPIITPSEYYERHGYVNYVVFPTGTAIFDDQLYIYYGAADDKIAVASLNLNDLLTELKLNSHEEDIK
;
A
#
# COMPACT_ATOMS: atom_id res chain seq x y z
N MET A 1 -5.86 -34.34 7.69
CA MET A 1 -6.60 -33.68 6.59
C MET A 1 -7.52 -32.67 7.25
N GLU A 2 -7.07 -31.44 7.37
CA GLU A 2 -7.92 -30.36 7.85
C GLU A 2 -8.91 -30.03 6.71
N ALA A 3 -10.18 -30.06 7.04
CA ALA A 3 -11.26 -29.71 6.11
C ALA A 3 -11.06 -28.24 5.68
N VAL A 4 -10.73 -28.03 4.42
CA VAL A 4 -10.79 -26.70 3.79
C VAL A 4 -12.27 -26.34 3.73
N THR A 5 -12.73 -25.62 4.74
CA THR A 5 -14.00 -24.88 4.65
C THR A 5 -13.83 -23.90 3.48
N THR A 6 -14.56 -24.11 2.41
CA THR A 6 -14.70 -23.13 1.32
C THR A 6 -15.32 -21.87 1.92
N GLN A 7 -14.49 -20.94 2.36
CA GLN A 7 -14.94 -19.60 2.70
C GLN A 7 -15.50 -18.99 1.42
N ASN A 8 -16.76 -18.59 1.47
CA ASN A 8 -17.42 -17.83 0.42
C ASN A 8 -16.68 -16.48 0.31
N THR A 9 -15.63 -16.41 -0.51
CA THR A 9 -14.91 -15.16 -0.78
C THR A 9 -15.73 -14.36 -1.78
N LEU A 10 -15.93 -13.06 -1.50
CA LEU A 10 -16.66 -12.14 -2.38
C LEU A 10 -16.01 -12.03 -3.77
N ALA A 11 -14.72 -12.28 -3.88
CA ALA A 11 -13.96 -12.14 -5.11
C ALA A 11 -13.72 -13.50 -5.80
N THR A 12 -13.81 -13.48 -7.14
CA THR A 12 -13.39 -14.58 -8.02
C THR A 12 -11.96 -14.37 -8.46
N LYS A 13 -11.08 -15.30 -8.17
CA LYS A 13 -9.67 -15.27 -8.62
C LYS A 13 -9.58 -15.66 -10.09
N LEU A 14 -8.94 -14.82 -10.89
CA LEU A 14 -8.74 -15.04 -12.33
C LEU A 14 -7.36 -15.62 -12.63
N GLY A 15 -6.46 -15.69 -11.63
CA GLY A 15 -5.14 -16.31 -11.75
C GLY A 15 -4.01 -15.32 -11.97
N VAL A 16 -2.86 -15.88 -12.29
CA VAL A 16 -1.62 -15.15 -12.54
C VAL A 16 -1.68 -14.50 -13.92
N ILE A 17 -1.33 -13.20 -13.99
CA ILE A 17 -1.31 -12.42 -15.24
C ILE A 17 0.08 -11.92 -15.61
N LEU A 18 1.02 -11.92 -14.67
CA LEU A 18 2.42 -11.57 -14.94
C LEU A 18 3.36 -12.39 -14.05
N GLU A 19 4.36 -12.98 -14.68
CA GLU A 19 5.44 -13.71 -14.03
C GLU A 19 6.80 -13.09 -14.37
N LYS A 20 7.81 -13.36 -13.55
CA LYS A 20 9.20 -12.99 -13.81
C LYS A 20 9.70 -13.59 -15.13
N THR A 21 10.75 -12.98 -15.65
CA THR A 21 11.46 -13.48 -16.83
C THR A 21 12.94 -13.65 -16.48
N ASP A 22 13.74 -14.08 -17.44
CA ASP A 22 15.20 -14.16 -17.36
C ASP A 22 15.91 -12.79 -17.49
N ARG A 23 15.14 -11.68 -17.63
CA ARG A 23 15.69 -10.32 -17.68
C ARG A 23 16.32 -9.97 -16.34
N PRO A 24 17.53 -9.40 -16.31
CA PRO A 24 18.28 -9.19 -15.07
C PRO A 24 17.54 -8.37 -13.99
N PHE A 25 16.67 -7.43 -14.39
CA PHE A 25 16.00 -6.54 -13.43
C PHE A 25 14.77 -7.19 -12.74
N GLU A 26 14.25 -8.31 -13.28
CA GLU A 26 13.04 -8.98 -12.79
C GLU A 26 13.24 -10.51 -12.60
N GLU A 27 14.49 -10.98 -12.54
CA GLU A 27 14.83 -12.40 -12.46
C GLU A 27 14.38 -13.09 -11.16
N LEU A 28 14.24 -12.32 -10.08
CA LEU A 28 13.80 -12.84 -8.78
C LEU A 28 12.27 -12.89 -8.67
N GLY A 29 11.58 -11.83 -9.10
CA GLY A 29 10.13 -11.76 -9.03
C GLY A 29 9.56 -10.45 -9.57
N VAL A 30 8.25 -10.48 -9.85
CA VAL A 30 7.43 -9.31 -10.19
C VAL A 30 6.26 -9.25 -9.23
N LEU A 31 6.04 -8.10 -8.58
CA LEU A 31 5.09 -8.01 -7.46
C LEU A 31 4.54 -6.59 -7.30
N ASN A 32 3.49 -6.47 -6.48
CA ASN A 32 2.93 -5.22 -5.97
C ASN A 32 2.65 -4.16 -7.06
N PRO A 33 1.75 -4.46 -8.02
CA PRO A 33 1.52 -3.62 -9.20
C PRO A 33 0.73 -2.36 -8.87
N ALA A 34 1.21 -1.18 -9.28
CA ALA A 34 0.39 0.02 -9.41
C ALA A 34 -0.38 -0.02 -10.73
N ILE A 35 -1.66 0.36 -10.71
CA ILE A 35 -2.53 0.34 -11.88
C ILE A 35 -3.06 1.75 -12.17
N TYR A 36 -3.00 2.14 -13.43
CA TYR A 36 -3.75 3.27 -13.96
C TYR A 36 -4.56 2.82 -15.17
N GLN A 37 -5.87 2.99 -15.08
CA GLN A 37 -6.80 2.66 -16.16
C GLN A 37 -7.06 3.90 -17.03
N ASP A 38 -6.94 3.75 -18.34
CA ASP A 38 -7.31 4.75 -19.33
C ASP A 38 -8.24 4.10 -20.38
N GLY A 39 -9.54 4.26 -20.16
CA GLY A 39 -10.55 3.55 -20.94
C GLY A 39 -10.39 2.04 -20.85
N ASN A 40 -10.15 1.38 -22.00
CA ASN A 40 -9.92 -0.07 -22.06
C ASN A 40 -8.47 -0.46 -21.78
N SER A 41 -7.53 0.50 -21.73
CA SER A 41 -6.12 0.22 -21.45
C SER A 41 -5.81 0.24 -19.95
N VAL A 42 -5.07 -0.73 -19.48
CA VAL A 42 -4.55 -0.82 -18.10
C VAL A 42 -3.04 -0.69 -18.12
N HIS A 43 -2.53 0.42 -17.62
CA HIS A 43 -1.10 0.68 -17.42
C HIS A 43 -0.68 0.10 -16.07
N MET A 44 0.25 -0.84 -16.08
CA MET A 44 0.77 -1.49 -14.89
C MET A 44 2.24 -1.13 -14.66
N PHE A 45 2.53 -0.60 -13.47
CA PHE A 45 3.88 -0.34 -12.97
C PHE A 45 4.13 -1.30 -11.81
N TYR A 46 5.07 -2.22 -11.95
CA TYR A 46 5.27 -3.29 -10.98
C TYR A 46 6.66 -3.24 -10.36
N ARG A 47 6.75 -3.61 -9.09
CA ARG A 47 8.05 -3.86 -8.47
C ARG A 47 8.69 -5.06 -9.15
N ALA A 48 9.87 -4.85 -9.70
CA ALA A 48 10.71 -5.86 -10.32
C ALA A 48 11.93 -6.08 -9.44
N ALA A 49 12.12 -7.30 -8.94
CA ALA A 49 13.19 -7.65 -8.02
C ALA A 49 14.27 -8.49 -8.72
N LYS A 50 15.53 -8.14 -8.44
CA LYS A 50 16.69 -8.92 -8.84
C LYS A 50 17.44 -9.49 -7.62
N ARG A 51 18.42 -10.34 -7.86
CA ARG A 51 19.25 -10.96 -6.80
C ARG A 51 19.79 -9.91 -5.83
N GLY A 52 19.79 -10.24 -4.53
CA GLY A 52 20.14 -9.32 -3.46
C GLY A 52 18.97 -8.44 -3.01
N ASN A 53 17.75 -8.70 -3.49
CA ASN A 53 16.53 -7.95 -3.20
C ASN A 53 16.61 -6.47 -3.62
N PHE A 54 17.37 -6.17 -4.67
CA PHE A 54 17.36 -4.84 -5.29
C PHE A 54 16.11 -4.70 -6.16
N SER A 55 15.42 -3.58 -6.01
CA SER A 55 14.16 -3.34 -6.70
C SER A 55 14.21 -2.15 -7.64
N THR A 56 13.58 -2.31 -8.79
CA THR A 56 13.26 -1.27 -9.77
C THR A 56 11.77 -1.36 -10.12
N ILE A 57 11.25 -0.44 -10.93
CA ILE A 57 9.87 -0.52 -11.42
C ILE A 57 9.88 -0.89 -12.89
N GLY A 58 9.25 -2.03 -13.21
CA GLY A 58 8.92 -2.44 -14.55
C GLY A 58 7.60 -1.85 -15.04
N TYR A 59 7.34 -1.98 -16.34
CA TYR A 59 6.10 -1.50 -16.95
C TYR A 59 5.57 -2.49 -17.96
N CYS A 60 4.26 -2.68 -17.94
CA CYS A 60 3.52 -3.35 -19.01
C CYS A 60 2.12 -2.73 -19.17
N ARG A 61 1.46 -3.05 -20.29
CA ARG A 61 0.12 -2.58 -20.61
C ARG A 61 -0.77 -3.74 -21.05
N PHE A 62 -2.00 -3.68 -20.57
CA PHE A 62 -3.05 -4.63 -20.92
C PHE A 62 -4.16 -3.90 -21.68
N GLU A 63 -4.85 -4.62 -22.58
CA GLU A 63 -6.15 -4.27 -23.13
C GLU A 63 -7.21 -5.09 -22.40
N GLY A 64 -8.21 -4.38 -21.84
CA GLY A 64 -9.08 -4.99 -20.85
C GLY A 64 -8.31 -5.36 -19.58
N PRO A 65 -8.92 -6.14 -18.67
CA PRO A 65 -8.34 -6.39 -17.36
C PRO A 65 -7.14 -7.37 -17.36
N THR A 66 -6.98 -8.22 -18.38
CA THR A 66 -6.02 -9.35 -18.31
C THR A 66 -5.21 -9.62 -19.58
N THR A 67 -5.51 -8.96 -20.71
CA THR A 67 -4.84 -9.25 -21.98
C THR A 67 -3.56 -8.42 -22.11
N LEU A 68 -2.40 -9.03 -21.85
CA LEU A 68 -1.10 -8.38 -21.98
C LEU A 68 -0.80 -8.05 -23.45
N VAL A 69 -0.54 -6.77 -23.74
CA VAL A 69 -0.25 -6.30 -25.12
C VAL A 69 1.13 -5.65 -25.25
N GLU A 70 1.71 -5.19 -24.14
CA GLU A 70 3.04 -4.56 -24.13
C GLU A 70 3.76 -4.90 -22.82
N ARG A 71 5.06 -5.19 -22.87
CA ARG A 71 5.94 -5.30 -21.70
C ARG A 71 7.32 -4.77 -22.06
N ARG A 72 7.78 -3.76 -21.32
CA ARG A 72 9.12 -3.20 -21.54
C ARG A 72 10.21 -4.21 -21.16
N THR A 73 11.33 -4.12 -21.86
CA THR A 73 12.50 -4.98 -21.64
C THR A 73 13.46 -4.39 -20.60
N GLU A 74 13.30 -3.12 -20.27
CA GLU A 74 14.08 -2.40 -19.28
C GLU A 74 13.16 -1.74 -18.25
N PRO A 75 13.64 -1.51 -17.02
CA PRO A 75 12.84 -0.83 -16.01
C PRO A 75 12.53 0.61 -16.43
N ILE A 76 11.34 1.07 -16.10
CA ILE A 76 10.91 2.45 -16.38
C ILE A 76 11.32 3.43 -15.27
N PHE A 77 11.63 2.92 -14.06
CA PHE A 77 11.97 3.74 -12.92
C PHE A 77 13.00 3.01 -12.05
N VAL A 78 14.14 3.67 -11.82
CA VAL A 78 15.32 3.08 -11.16
C VAL A 78 15.78 3.95 -9.99
N PRO A 79 16.58 3.43 -9.04
CA PRO A 79 17.24 4.21 -8.01
C PRO A 79 18.13 5.33 -8.60
N GLU A 80 18.07 6.52 -7.99
CA GLU A 80 18.89 7.70 -8.38
C GLU A 80 19.57 8.35 -7.16
N TYR A 81 19.04 8.14 -5.95
CA TYR A 81 19.50 8.80 -4.73
C TYR A 81 20.07 7.79 -3.75
N ILE A 82 20.92 8.26 -2.84
CA ILE A 82 21.54 7.41 -1.81
C ILE A 82 20.50 6.69 -0.93
N TYR A 83 19.35 7.31 -0.67
CA TYR A 83 18.26 6.72 0.10
C TYR A 83 17.43 5.69 -0.72
N GLU A 84 17.81 5.40 -1.95
CA GLU A 84 17.22 4.41 -2.85
C GLU A 84 18.22 3.31 -3.24
N ILE A 85 19.40 3.29 -2.64
CA ILE A 85 20.55 2.46 -3.11
C ILE A 85 20.23 0.97 -3.18
N HIS A 86 19.28 0.48 -2.37
CA HIS A 86 18.79 -0.89 -2.41
C HIS A 86 17.50 -1.07 -3.22
N GLY A 87 16.84 0.04 -3.58
CA GLY A 87 15.68 -0.06 -4.47
C GLY A 87 14.64 1.05 -4.33
N VAL A 88 13.79 1.05 -5.34
CA VAL A 88 12.50 1.73 -5.39
C VAL A 88 11.43 0.65 -5.45
N GLU A 89 10.49 0.69 -4.49
CA GLU A 89 9.59 -0.44 -4.23
C GLU A 89 8.12 -0.01 -4.23
N ASP A 90 7.23 -0.97 -4.45
CA ASP A 90 5.80 -0.88 -4.18
C ASP A 90 5.15 0.40 -4.70
N PRO A 91 5.13 0.63 -6.02
CA PRO A 91 4.56 1.84 -6.60
C PRO A 91 3.05 1.91 -6.37
N ARG A 92 2.52 3.12 -6.33
CA ARG A 92 1.09 3.44 -6.45
C ARG A 92 0.96 4.59 -7.41
N ILE A 93 -0.03 4.56 -8.31
CA ILE A 93 -0.19 5.60 -9.32
C ILE A 93 -1.57 6.24 -9.24
N THR A 94 -1.59 7.56 -9.31
CA THR A 94 -2.83 8.35 -9.22
C THR A 94 -2.73 9.53 -10.17
N LYS A 95 -3.77 9.78 -10.97
CA LYS A 95 -3.90 11.00 -11.76
C LYS A 95 -4.64 12.05 -10.93
N ILE A 96 -4.03 13.22 -10.76
CA ILE A 96 -4.65 14.38 -10.09
C ILE A 96 -4.44 15.58 -10.99
N ASP A 97 -5.54 16.23 -11.37
CA ASP A 97 -5.57 17.26 -12.39
C ASP A 97 -4.97 16.72 -13.73
N ASP A 98 -3.95 17.36 -14.26
CA ASP A 98 -3.27 17.02 -15.51
C ASP A 98 -1.98 16.18 -15.34
N LYS A 99 -1.72 15.66 -14.12
CA LYS A 99 -0.47 14.98 -13.78
C LYS A 99 -0.70 13.61 -13.15
N TYR A 100 0.24 12.73 -13.43
CA TYR A 100 0.35 11.41 -12.78
C TYR A 100 1.35 11.49 -11.64
N TYR A 101 0.93 11.02 -10.48
CA TYR A 101 1.74 10.95 -9.26
C TYR A 101 1.99 9.49 -8.96
N MET A 102 3.24 9.08 -8.98
CA MET A 102 3.67 7.77 -8.50
C MET A 102 4.24 7.93 -7.10
N THR A 103 3.55 7.41 -6.09
CA THR A 103 4.15 7.21 -4.78
C THR A 103 4.84 5.87 -4.74
N TYR A 104 5.97 5.78 -4.05
CA TYR A 104 6.79 4.57 -3.97
C TYR A 104 7.56 4.54 -2.65
N VAL A 105 8.11 3.40 -2.31
CA VAL A 105 8.99 3.24 -1.15
C VAL A 105 10.44 3.37 -1.61
N THR A 106 11.19 4.25 -0.96
CA THR A 106 12.66 4.29 -1.07
C THR A 106 13.26 3.32 -0.06
N TYR A 107 14.24 2.53 -0.48
CA TYR A 107 14.93 1.60 0.40
C TYR A 107 16.45 1.71 0.25
N ASP A 108 17.15 1.96 1.36
CA ASP A 108 18.61 2.07 1.39
C ASP A 108 19.30 0.80 1.94
N GLY A 109 18.52 -0.26 2.21
CA GLY A 109 18.97 -1.48 2.86
C GLY A 109 18.59 -1.55 4.35
N ILE A 110 18.24 -0.42 4.95
CA ILE A 110 17.90 -0.29 6.38
C ILE A 110 16.62 0.52 6.56
N ASN A 111 16.56 1.70 5.95
CA ASN A 111 15.47 2.66 6.08
C ASN A 111 14.49 2.54 4.91
N ALA A 112 13.21 2.69 5.22
CA ALA A 112 12.15 2.68 4.23
C ALA A 112 11.22 3.88 4.43
N CYS A 113 11.13 4.74 3.41
CA CYS A 113 10.35 5.97 3.44
C CYS A 113 9.47 6.08 2.19
N GLY A 114 8.31 6.70 2.34
CA GLY A 114 7.44 7.02 1.21
C GLY A 114 7.95 8.24 0.44
N ALA A 115 8.01 8.13 -0.88
CA ALA A 115 8.42 9.20 -1.78
C ALA A 115 7.42 9.38 -2.92
N VAL A 116 7.58 10.45 -3.70
CA VAL A 116 6.71 10.74 -4.85
C VAL A 116 7.53 11.15 -6.08
N ALA A 117 7.07 10.68 -7.23
CA ALA A 117 7.51 11.13 -8.55
C ALA A 117 6.30 11.59 -9.36
N VAL A 118 6.51 12.48 -10.34
CA VAL A 118 5.46 13.10 -11.14
C VAL A 118 5.76 12.93 -12.62
N SER A 119 4.74 12.55 -13.39
CA SER A 119 4.77 12.44 -14.86
C SER A 119 3.63 13.22 -15.50
N LYS A 120 3.78 13.52 -16.81
CA LYS A 120 2.70 14.04 -17.66
C LYS A 120 2.19 13.00 -18.67
N ASP A 121 2.94 11.92 -18.86
CA ASP A 121 2.76 11.01 -19.99
C ASP A 121 2.86 9.51 -19.63
N LEU A 122 3.01 9.18 -18.33
CA LEU A 122 3.23 7.79 -17.83
C LEU A 122 4.55 7.13 -18.29
N THR A 123 5.37 7.83 -19.06
CA THR A 123 6.62 7.26 -19.61
C THR A 123 7.87 7.83 -18.97
N SER A 124 7.80 9.06 -18.48
CA SER A 124 8.91 9.78 -17.85
C SER A 124 8.47 10.36 -16.52
N PHE A 125 9.10 9.92 -15.43
CA PHE A 125 8.80 10.34 -14.07
C PHE A 125 9.91 11.18 -13.47
N LYS A 126 9.57 12.38 -13.03
CA LYS A 126 10.51 13.25 -12.29
C LYS A 126 10.33 13.05 -10.79
N LYS A 127 11.34 12.51 -10.12
CA LYS A 127 11.36 12.34 -8.67
C LYS A 127 11.23 13.67 -7.94
N LYS A 128 10.43 13.69 -6.89
CA LYS A 128 10.20 14.86 -6.02
C LYS A 128 10.75 14.64 -4.61
N GLY A 129 11.22 13.42 -4.31
CA GLY A 129 11.82 13.03 -3.05
C GLY A 129 10.82 12.54 -2.02
N ILE A 130 11.30 12.29 -0.82
CA ILE A 130 10.56 11.75 0.31
C ILE A 130 9.45 12.71 0.74
N ILE A 131 8.27 12.17 1.06
CA ILE A 131 7.08 12.88 1.50
C ILE A 131 6.55 12.38 2.85
N THR A 132 7.19 11.40 3.47
CA THR A 132 6.87 10.90 4.81
C THR A 132 7.84 11.47 5.84
N PRO A 133 7.52 11.41 7.16
CA PRO A 133 8.41 11.88 8.21
C PRO A 133 9.75 11.14 8.20
N LYS A 134 10.84 11.88 8.45
CA LYS A 134 12.20 11.35 8.55
C LYS A 134 12.76 11.65 9.94
N PHE A 135 12.40 10.85 10.91
CA PHE A 135 12.88 10.98 12.28
C PHE A 135 13.55 9.68 12.72
N ILE A 136 14.69 9.81 13.39
CA ILE A 136 15.28 8.67 14.12
C ILE A 136 14.40 8.31 15.33
N LEU A 137 14.52 7.08 15.80
CA LEU A 137 13.64 6.55 16.84
C LEU A 137 13.64 7.41 18.11
N HIS A 138 14.79 7.94 18.51
CA HIS A 138 14.87 8.81 19.69
C HIS A 138 14.06 10.11 19.55
N GLU A 139 14.20 10.80 18.43
CA GLU A 139 13.44 12.02 18.13
C GLU A 139 11.94 11.72 18.03
N PHE A 140 11.59 10.67 17.32
CA PHE A 140 10.21 10.21 17.19
C PHE A 140 9.58 9.94 18.56
N THR A 141 10.27 9.19 19.43
CA THR A 141 9.79 8.87 20.79
C THR A 141 9.53 10.14 21.61
N ASN A 142 10.40 11.14 21.51
CA ASN A 142 10.21 12.41 22.20
C ASN A 142 8.98 13.17 21.70
N LEU A 143 8.70 13.15 20.39
CA LEU A 143 7.56 13.82 19.79
C LEU A 143 6.22 13.20 20.21
N ILE A 144 6.15 11.86 20.27
CA ILE A 144 4.91 11.13 20.60
C ILE A 144 4.72 10.89 22.11
N ARG A 145 5.68 11.27 22.95
CA ARG A 145 5.74 10.93 24.40
C ARG A 145 4.43 11.16 25.14
N LYS A 146 3.75 12.28 24.89
CA LYS A 146 2.48 12.60 25.58
C LYS A 146 1.31 11.66 25.23
N HIS A 147 1.45 10.88 24.16
CA HIS A 147 0.41 9.97 23.65
C HIS A 147 0.71 8.49 23.89
N LEU A 148 1.71 8.15 24.68
CA LEU A 148 2.08 6.74 24.92
C LEU A 148 1.00 5.93 25.68
N GLN A 149 0.01 6.60 26.27
CA GLN A 149 -1.18 5.92 26.82
C GLN A 149 -2.18 5.47 25.73
N ASN A 150 -2.07 6.04 24.51
CA ASN A 150 -2.86 5.57 23.37
C ASN A 150 -2.27 4.25 22.86
N PRO A 151 -3.05 3.14 22.79
CA PRO A 151 -2.53 1.83 22.41
C PRO A 151 -1.89 1.79 21.02
N SER A 152 -2.44 2.53 20.04
CA SER A 152 -1.89 2.58 18.68
C SER A 152 -0.55 3.28 18.63
N VAL A 153 -0.41 4.40 19.34
CA VAL A 153 0.87 5.13 19.43
C VAL A 153 1.91 4.27 20.14
N ALA A 154 1.54 3.58 21.22
CA ALA A 154 2.40 2.64 21.91
C ALA A 154 2.85 1.49 20.99
N SER A 155 1.94 0.96 20.16
CA SER A 155 2.25 -0.12 19.20
C SER A 155 3.19 0.36 18.10
N ILE A 156 3.05 1.60 17.60
CA ILE A 156 3.98 2.20 16.63
C ILE A 156 5.39 2.26 17.23
N LEU A 157 5.51 2.72 18.47
CA LEU A 157 6.80 2.78 19.16
C LEU A 157 7.40 1.39 19.39
N ALA A 158 6.59 0.44 19.86
CA ALA A 158 7.04 -0.93 20.13
C ALA A 158 7.60 -1.62 18.88
N PHE A 159 6.92 -1.47 17.72
CA PHE A 159 7.40 -2.02 16.46
C PHE A 159 8.75 -1.44 16.04
N ASN A 160 8.89 -0.11 16.05
CA ASN A 160 10.14 0.54 15.66
C ASN A 160 11.28 0.26 16.66
N THR A 161 10.96 0.07 17.94
CA THR A 161 11.94 -0.36 18.95
C THR A 161 12.40 -1.80 18.71
N ALA A 162 11.48 -2.71 18.38
CA ALA A 162 11.82 -4.12 18.10
C ALA A 162 12.73 -4.25 16.87
N ARG A 163 12.56 -3.41 15.84
CA ARG A 163 13.47 -3.36 14.69
C ARG A 163 14.90 -3.00 15.05
N ASN A 164 15.12 -2.24 16.11
CA ASN A 164 16.46 -1.84 16.57
C ASN A 164 17.20 -2.99 17.28
N TYR A 165 16.48 -4.01 17.68
CA TYR A 165 17.09 -5.13 18.38
C TYR A 165 17.96 -5.92 17.46
N PRO A 166 18.71 -6.38 17.09
CA PRO A 166 20.01 -6.96 16.75
C PRO A 166 20.97 -6.01 16.01
N LEU A 167 20.69 -4.75 15.88
CA LEU A 167 21.52 -3.81 15.11
C LEU A 167 22.67 -3.22 15.95
N SER A 168 23.80 -2.90 15.30
CA SER A 168 24.91 -2.18 15.95
C SER A 168 24.49 -0.76 16.36
N GLU A 169 25.14 -0.18 17.37
CA GLU A 169 24.84 1.18 17.84
C GLU A 169 24.94 2.23 16.72
N THR A 170 25.94 2.14 15.86
CA THR A 170 26.11 3.05 14.71
C THR A 170 24.92 3.03 13.74
N ILE A 171 24.29 1.85 13.54
CA ILE A 171 23.09 1.73 12.70
C ILE A 171 21.89 2.31 13.44
N LYS A 172 21.75 2.05 14.74
CA LYS A 172 20.64 2.54 15.56
C LYS A 172 20.55 4.07 15.58
N GLU A 173 21.69 4.77 15.60
CA GLU A 173 21.74 6.24 15.58
C GLU A 173 21.18 6.84 14.30
N ASN A 174 21.15 6.08 13.20
CA ASN A 174 20.68 6.52 11.88
C ASN A 174 19.39 5.83 11.44
N LEU A 175 18.78 4.97 12.31
CA LEU A 175 17.59 4.22 11.97
C LEU A 175 16.35 5.10 12.03
N LEU A 176 15.77 5.34 10.86
CA LEU A 176 14.53 6.09 10.73
C LEU A 176 13.32 5.21 11.12
N VAL A 177 12.29 5.83 11.65
CA VAL A 177 10.97 5.21 11.76
C VAL A 177 10.44 4.91 10.36
N TRP A 178 9.99 3.66 10.14
CA TRP A 178 9.47 3.27 8.83
C TRP A 178 8.08 3.85 8.59
N ASP A 179 7.94 4.47 7.41
CA ASP A 179 6.66 4.95 6.91
C ASP A 179 6.50 4.56 5.44
N LYS A 180 5.61 3.64 5.17
CA LYS A 180 5.41 2.99 3.86
C LYS A 180 3.98 3.13 3.35
N ASN A 181 3.73 2.54 2.17
CA ASN A 181 2.40 2.35 1.59
C ASN A 181 1.62 3.65 1.40
N VAL A 182 2.32 4.71 0.97
CA VAL A 182 1.66 5.99 0.69
C VAL A 182 0.78 5.85 -0.54
N VAL A 183 -0.51 6.21 -0.40
CA VAL A 183 -1.46 6.30 -1.51
C VAL A 183 -2.11 7.67 -1.54
N LEU A 184 -2.13 8.32 -2.69
CA LEU A 184 -2.83 9.59 -2.88
C LEU A 184 -4.29 9.35 -3.28
N PHE A 185 -5.19 10.20 -2.80
CA PHE A 185 -6.54 10.26 -3.34
C PHE A 185 -6.51 10.82 -4.77
N PRO A 186 -7.40 10.35 -5.68
CA PRO A 186 -7.36 10.71 -7.10
C PRO A 186 -7.85 12.13 -7.40
N LYS A 187 -8.19 12.90 -6.40
CA LYS A 187 -8.47 14.33 -6.49
C LYS A 187 -8.11 15.05 -5.19
N LYS A 188 -7.98 16.36 -5.27
CA LYS A 188 -7.86 17.21 -4.07
C LYS A 188 -9.18 17.24 -3.31
N ILE A 189 -9.09 17.12 -1.99
CA ILE A 189 -10.22 17.23 -1.08
C ILE A 189 -10.05 18.55 -0.32
N ASN A 190 -11.05 19.43 -0.38
CA ASN A 190 -10.98 20.80 0.18
C ASN A 190 -9.73 21.59 -0.31
N GLY A 191 -9.37 21.42 -1.60
CA GLY A 191 -8.23 22.09 -2.23
C GLY A 191 -6.85 21.50 -1.91
N LYS A 192 -6.75 20.47 -1.07
CA LYS A 192 -5.51 19.86 -0.62
C LYS A 192 -5.29 18.48 -1.24
N PHE A 193 -4.04 18.12 -1.48
CA PHE A 193 -3.65 16.73 -1.63
C PHE A 193 -3.92 15.99 -0.32
N VAL A 194 -4.50 14.81 -0.43
CA VAL A 194 -4.73 13.92 0.71
C VAL A 194 -4.06 12.59 0.41
N ALA A 195 -3.36 12.05 1.39
CA ALA A 195 -2.71 10.74 1.29
C ALA A 195 -2.98 9.90 2.54
N LEU A 196 -3.13 8.60 2.32
CA LEU A 196 -3.00 7.61 3.39
C LEU A 196 -1.56 7.10 3.39
N HIS A 197 -1.04 6.81 4.58
CA HIS A 197 0.29 6.23 4.76
C HIS A 197 0.30 5.28 5.96
N ARG A 198 1.43 4.63 6.23
CA ARG A 198 1.51 3.64 7.29
C ARG A 198 2.72 3.82 8.18
N LEU A 199 2.50 4.44 9.33
CA LEU A 199 3.28 4.18 10.53
C LEU A 199 2.70 2.91 11.17
N PHE A 200 3.45 1.82 11.10
CA PHE A 200 3.00 0.50 11.58
C PHE A 200 2.45 0.56 13.02
N PRO A 201 1.33 -0.09 13.39
CA PRO A 201 0.57 -1.08 12.62
C PRO A 201 -0.66 -0.53 11.89
N SER A 202 -0.93 0.77 11.98
CA SER A 202 -2.20 1.42 11.62
C SER A 202 -2.09 2.23 10.34
N ILE A 203 -3.22 2.69 9.78
CA ILE A 203 -3.30 3.59 8.64
C ILE A 203 -3.52 5.02 9.14
N GLN A 204 -2.69 5.94 8.68
CA GLN A 204 -2.77 7.37 8.98
C GLN A 204 -3.12 8.17 7.73
N ILE A 205 -3.61 9.41 7.94
CA ILE A 205 -3.94 10.36 6.88
C ILE A 205 -3.12 11.64 7.02
N VAL A 206 -2.69 12.20 5.90
CA VAL A 206 -2.03 13.51 5.84
C VAL A 206 -2.63 14.34 4.71
N SER A 207 -2.76 15.65 4.93
CA SER A 207 -3.19 16.60 3.91
C SER A 207 -2.22 17.77 3.79
N PHE A 208 -1.98 18.24 2.55
CA PHE A 208 -1.06 19.34 2.24
C PHE A 208 -1.46 20.03 0.94
N GLU A 209 -1.14 21.31 0.75
CA GLU A 209 -1.45 22.04 -0.48
C GLU A 209 -0.40 21.78 -1.57
N LYS A 210 0.86 21.70 -1.17
CA LYS A 210 2.01 21.42 -2.04
C LYS A 210 3.08 20.64 -1.28
N LYS A 211 3.88 19.86 -2.00
CA LYS A 211 4.93 19.02 -1.41
C LYS A 211 5.90 19.79 -0.50
N THR A 212 6.17 21.06 -0.80
CA THR A 212 7.06 21.91 0.00
C THR A 212 6.54 22.23 1.40
N ASP A 213 5.26 21.99 1.66
CA ASP A 213 4.65 22.20 2.99
C ASP A 213 5.04 21.08 3.97
N LEU A 214 5.41 19.89 3.45
CA LEU A 214 5.85 18.73 4.23
C LEU A 214 7.28 18.95 4.77
N THR A 215 7.44 20.00 5.57
CA THR A 215 8.69 20.36 6.23
C THR A 215 8.95 19.51 7.48
N VAL A 216 10.14 19.63 8.06
CA VAL A 216 10.45 18.98 9.34
C VAL A 216 9.50 19.47 10.44
N ASP A 217 9.18 20.77 10.48
CA ASP A 217 8.31 21.32 11.50
C ASP A 217 6.85 20.92 11.31
N PHE A 218 6.37 20.80 10.06
CA PHE A 218 5.08 20.19 9.75
C PHE A 218 4.98 18.77 10.32
N TRP A 219 5.97 17.93 10.07
CA TRP A 219 5.98 16.57 10.57
C TRP A 219 6.17 16.46 12.08
N LYS A 220 6.90 17.40 12.72
CA LYS A 220 6.97 17.48 14.18
C LYS A 220 5.60 17.78 14.79
N ASP A 221 4.86 18.73 14.20
CA ASP A 221 3.51 19.07 14.68
C ASP A 221 2.53 17.93 14.46
N TYR A 222 2.57 17.30 13.28
CA TYR A 222 1.81 16.08 12.96
C TYR A 222 2.05 14.97 14.00
N LEU A 223 3.29 14.63 14.30
CA LEU A 223 3.63 13.58 15.26
C LEU A 223 3.25 13.92 16.69
N LYS A 224 3.32 15.20 17.08
CA LYS A 224 2.83 15.66 18.37
C LYS A 224 1.31 15.50 18.55
N ASN A 225 0.57 15.33 17.47
CA ASN A 225 -0.87 15.14 17.46
C ASN A 225 -1.27 13.85 16.72
N LEU A 226 -0.39 12.86 16.69
CA LEU A 226 -0.52 11.63 15.93
C LEU A 226 -1.86 10.89 16.08
N PRO A 227 -2.49 10.81 17.28
CA PRO A 227 -3.80 10.17 17.41
C PRO A 227 -4.90 10.76 16.52
N ASP A 228 -4.84 12.06 16.23
CA ASP A 228 -5.85 12.77 15.43
C ASP A 228 -5.78 12.41 13.94
N TYR A 229 -4.68 11.78 13.53
CA TYR A 229 -4.42 11.38 12.14
C TYR A 229 -4.54 9.88 11.90
N ILE A 230 -4.85 9.07 12.91
CA ILE A 230 -5.08 7.64 12.77
C ILE A 230 -6.49 7.43 12.20
N VAL A 231 -6.58 6.82 11.01
CA VAL A 231 -7.83 6.53 10.31
C VAL A 231 -8.36 5.15 10.65
N MET A 232 -7.46 4.16 10.63
CA MET A 232 -7.81 2.77 10.87
C MET A 232 -6.74 2.06 11.67
N GLU A 233 -7.20 1.24 12.60
CA GLU A 233 -6.38 0.36 13.43
C GLU A 233 -6.69 -1.11 13.15
N PRO A 234 -5.76 -2.05 13.41
CA PRO A 234 -6.08 -3.46 13.43
C PRO A 234 -7.23 -3.76 14.39
N LYS A 235 -8.24 -4.49 13.93
CA LYS A 235 -9.46 -4.79 14.71
C LYS A 235 -9.84 -6.28 14.66
N PHE A 236 -9.61 -6.94 13.52
CA PHE A 236 -10.09 -8.29 13.26
C PHE A 236 -8.98 -9.34 13.37
N GLU A 237 -9.36 -10.63 13.47
CA GLU A 237 -8.40 -11.74 13.60
C GLU A 237 -7.36 -11.79 12.46
N HIS A 238 -7.77 -11.45 11.24
CA HIS A 238 -6.88 -11.40 10.08
C HIS A 238 -5.97 -10.15 10.04
N GLU A 239 -6.03 -9.29 11.06
CA GLU A 239 -5.26 -8.05 11.18
C GLU A 239 -4.30 -8.05 12.38
N THR A 240 -4.12 -9.17 13.05
CA THR A 240 -3.38 -9.28 14.32
C THR A 240 -1.94 -8.80 14.28
N SER A 241 -1.36 -8.58 13.12
CA SER A 241 -0.04 -7.94 12.97
C SER A 241 -0.18 -6.47 12.59
N HIS A 242 -0.82 -6.16 11.47
CA HIS A 242 -0.95 -4.80 10.95
C HIS A 242 -1.91 -4.71 9.76
N ILE A 243 -2.26 -3.48 9.43
CA ILE A 243 -2.97 -3.12 8.19
C ILE A 243 -2.17 -2.05 7.44
N GLY A 244 -2.48 -1.83 6.17
CA GLY A 244 -1.88 -0.73 5.41
C GLY A 244 -2.62 -0.47 4.08
N PRO A 245 -2.59 0.78 3.57
CA PRO A 245 -3.24 1.11 2.31
C PRO A 245 -2.76 0.23 1.17
N GLY A 246 -3.67 -0.23 0.37
CA GLY A 246 -3.39 -1.05 -0.80
C GLY A 246 -3.32 -0.21 -2.08
N ALA A 247 -4.42 -0.14 -2.83
CA ALA A 247 -4.58 0.71 -4.01
C ALA A 247 -5.01 2.14 -3.63
N PRO A 248 -4.81 3.13 -4.53
CA PRO A 248 -5.43 4.45 -4.39
C PRO A 248 -6.95 4.34 -4.20
N PRO A 249 -7.55 5.12 -3.27
CA PRO A 249 -8.98 5.05 -3.02
C PRO A 249 -9.81 5.34 -4.26
N ILE A 250 -10.91 4.63 -4.43
CA ILE A 250 -11.84 4.81 -5.55
C ILE A 250 -13.01 5.69 -5.08
N GLU A 251 -13.28 6.77 -5.80
CA GLU A 251 -14.46 7.59 -5.54
C GLU A 251 -15.72 6.85 -5.96
N THR A 252 -16.67 6.72 -5.05
CA THR A 252 -18.01 6.16 -5.31
C THR A 252 -19.07 7.11 -4.80
N LYS A 253 -20.33 6.89 -5.17
CA LYS A 253 -21.47 7.67 -4.64
C LYS A 253 -21.65 7.49 -3.12
N ASP A 254 -21.19 6.37 -2.57
CA ASP A 254 -21.41 5.97 -1.18
C ASP A 254 -20.22 6.35 -0.27
N GLY A 255 -19.05 6.70 -0.83
CA GLY A 255 -17.81 7.02 -0.10
C GLY A 255 -16.56 6.72 -0.92
N TRP A 256 -15.39 6.89 -0.31
CA TRP A 256 -14.11 6.46 -0.84
C TRP A 256 -13.90 4.98 -0.54
N LEU A 257 -13.97 4.12 -1.56
CA LEU A 257 -13.65 2.70 -1.41
C LEU A 257 -12.14 2.54 -1.28
N LEU A 258 -11.69 2.06 -0.13
CA LEU A 258 -10.31 1.71 0.15
C LEU A 258 -10.12 0.20 0.12
N ILE A 259 -9.34 -0.29 -0.85
CA ILE A 259 -8.80 -1.65 -0.80
C ILE A 259 -7.48 -1.58 -0.02
N TYR A 260 -7.36 -2.37 1.04
CA TYR A 260 -6.20 -2.38 1.91
C TYR A 260 -5.70 -3.80 2.15
N HIS A 261 -4.46 -3.95 2.60
CA HIS A 261 -3.96 -5.23 3.05
C HIS A 261 -4.03 -5.35 4.57
N ALA A 262 -4.29 -6.55 5.02
CA ALA A 262 -4.22 -6.95 6.41
C ALA A 262 -3.18 -8.07 6.56
N ALA A 263 -2.44 -8.08 7.65
CA ALA A 263 -1.48 -9.12 7.98
C ALA A 263 -1.87 -9.82 9.29
N GLU A 264 -2.14 -11.09 9.17
CA GLU A 264 -2.41 -11.99 10.29
C GLU A 264 -1.10 -12.61 10.79
N ARG A 265 -0.89 -12.57 12.10
CA ARG A 265 0.25 -13.25 12.72
C ARG A 265 -0.12 -14.69 13.03
N ARG A 266 0.60 -15.63 12.43
CA ARG A 266 0.50 -17.06 12.71
C ARG A 266 1.83 -17.60 13.24
N GLU A 267 1.83 -18.82 13.76
CA GLU A 267 3.04 -19.47 14.28
C GLU A 267 4.19 -19.53 13.25
N LYS A 268 3.87 -19.75 11.97
CA LYS A 268 4.85 -19.90 10.89
C LYS A 268 5.13 -18.61 10.08
N GLY A 269 4.70 -17.45 10.58
CA GLY A 269 4.92 -16.17 9.90
C GLY A 269 3.65 -15.36 9.71
N LEU A 270 3.67 -14.46 8.73
CA LEU A 270 2.54 -13.60 8.41
C LEU A 270 1.73 -14.16 7.23
N VAL A 271 0.42 -13.98 7.29
CA VAL A 271 -0.50 -14.23 6.19
C VAL A 271 -1.12 -12.91 5.77
N TYR A 272 -0.98 -12.54 4.50
CA TYR A 272 -1.50 -11.28 3.98
C TYR A 272 -2.80 -11.48 3.22
N HIS A 273 -3.76 -10.60 3.48
CA HIS A 273 -5.11 -10.64 2.93
C HIS A 273 -5.44 -9.32 2.25
N ALA A 274 -6.31 -9.35 1.24
CA ALA A 274 -6.96 -8.15 0.72
C ALA A 274 -8.29 -7.91 1.45
N CYS A 275 -8.50 -6.67 1.88
CA CYS A 275 -9.66 -6.23 2.66
C CYS A 275 -10.24 -4.95 2.05
N ALA A 276 -11.44 -4.55 2.49
CA ALA A 276 -12.10 -3.34 2.02
C ALA A 276 -12.71 -2.53 3.17
N ALA A 277 -12.63 -1.20 3.01
CA ALA A 277 -13.30 -0.23 3.86
C ALA A 277 -13.90 0.91 3.00
N LEU A 278 -14.87 1.62 3.56
CA LEU A 278 -15.47 2.80 2.96
C LEU A 278 -15.19 4.01 3.86
N LEU A 279 -14.63 5.08 3.29
CA LEU A 279 -14.33 6.32 4.00
C LEU A 279 -15.31 7.41 3.55
N ASP A 280 -15.60 8.37 4.43
CA ASP A 280 -16.49 9.50 4.11
C ASP A 280 -15.91 10.37 2.98
N LEU A 281 -16.76 10.79 2.04
CA LEU A 281 -16.34 11.59 0.87
C LEU A 281 -15.75 12.94 1.22
N ASN A 282 -16.29 13.59 2.25
CA ASN A 282 -15.89 14.94 2.63
C ASN A 282 -14.82 14.95 3.73
N ASN A 283 -14.82 13.89 4.55
CA ASN A 283 -13.85 13.70 5.62
C ASN A 283 -13.29 12.27 5.59
N PRO A 284 -12.30 11.98 4.76
CA PRO A 284 -11.77 10.63 4.59
C PRO A 284 -10.96 10.10 5.80
N SER A 285 -10.85 10.87 6.88
CA SER A 285 -10.38 10.34 8.16
C SER A 285 -11.45 9.51 8.89
N LYS A 286 -12.72 9.58 8.42
CA LYS A 286 -13.82 8.85 9.01
C LYS A 286 -14.12 7.59 8.21
N VAL A 287 -14.04 6.43 8.85
CA VAL A 287 -14.50 5.14 8.31
C VAL A 287 -16.03 5.07 8.48
N ILE A 288 -16.76 4.80 7.39
CA ILE A 288 -18.20 4.68 7.37
C ILE A 288 -18.69 3.27 7.03
N GLY A 289 -17.77 2.35 6.74
CA GLY A 289 -18.03 0.94 6.54
C GLY A 289 -16.74 0.15 6.46
N ARG A 290 -16.71 -1.07 6.99
CA ARG A 290 -15.53 -1.94 6.97
C ARG A 290 -15.95 -3.39 7.01
N LEU A 291 -15.47 -4.20 6.07
CA LEU A 291 -15.77 -5.63 6.08
C LEU A 291 -15.09 -6.32 7.26
N THR A 292 -15.83 -7.21 7.90
CA THR A 292 -15.34 -8.02 9.03
C THR A 292 -14.53 -9.24 8.57
N LYS A 293 -14.52 -9.53 7.26
CA LYS A 293 -13.77 -10.63 6.64
C LYS A 293 -12.99 -10.13 5.41
N PRO A 294 -11.85 -10.75 5.10
CA PRO A 294 -11.11 -10.44 3.88
C PRO A 294 -11.92 -10.71 2.62
N ILE A 295 -11.71 -9.90 1.58
CA ILE A 295 -12.26 -10.15 0.23
C ILE A 295 -11.42 -11.19 -0.54
N ILE A 296 -10.10 -11.26 -0.28
CA ILE A 296 -9.23 -12.29 -0.84
C ILE A 296 -8.29 -12.79 0.26
N THR A 297 -8.24 -14.11 0.42
CA THR A 297 -7.32 -14.81 1.32
C THR A 297 -6.41 -15.74 0.50
N PRO A 298 -5.11 -15.93 0.82
CA PRO A 298 -4.24 -16.86 0.10
C PRO A 298 -4.78 -18.30 0.17
N SER A 299 -5.23 -18.83 -0.97
CA SER A 299 -5.75 -20.20 -1.10
C SER A 299 -5.09 -20.96 -2.26
N GLU A 300 -4.70 -20.25 -3.32
CA GLU A 300 -4.08 -20.83 -4.48
C GLU A 300 -2.60 -21.18 -4.23
N TYR A 301 -2.08 -22.12 -5.00
CA TYR A 301 -0.68 -22.53 -4.88
C TYR A 301 0.27 -21.35 -5.06
N TYR A 302 0.03 -20.49 -6.07
CA TYR A 302 0.85 -19.31 -6.37
C TYR A 302 0.78 -18.18 -5.34
N GLU A 303 -0.19 -18.23 -4.43
CA GLU A 303 -0.31 -17.28 -3.30
C GLU A 303 0.35 -17.82 -2.03
N ARG A 304 0.46 -19.15 -1.92
CA ARG A 304 1.00 -19.84 -0.75
C ARG A 304 2.47 -20.17 -0.86
N HIS A 305 3.03 -20.17 -2.09
CA HIS A 305 4.40 -20.59 -2.35
C HIS A 305 5.09 -19.60 -3.29
N GLY A 306 6.15 -18.92 -2.80
CA GLY A 306 6.97 -17.97 -3.54
C GLY A 306 8.16 -17.51 -2.71
N TYR A 307 8.59 -16.27 -2.92
CA TYR A 307 9.67 -15.67 -2.14
C TYR A 307 9.23 -15.42 -0.69
N VAL A 308 7.99 -14.94 -0.49
CA VAL A 308 7.31 -14.90 0.80
C VAL A 308 6.00 -15.69 0.68
N ASN A 309 5.83 -16.70 1.53
CA ASN A 309 4.65 -17.55 1.48
C ASN A 309 3.40 -16.86 2.05
N TYR A 310 2.22 -17.26 1.56
CA TYR A 310 0.90 -16.80 2.03
C TYR A 310 0.68 -15.30 1.89
N VAL A 311 0.93 -14.74 0.70
CA VAL A 311 0.76 -13.32 0.42
C VAL A 311 -0.28 -13.09 -0.68
N VAL A 312 -1.28 -12.28 -0.34
CA VAL A 312 -2.16 -11.53 -1.26
C VAL A 312 -1.99 -10.05 -0.91
N PHE A 313 -1.21 -9.31 -1.69
CA PHE A 313 -0.88 -7.91 -1.42
C PHE A 313 -1.49 -6.98 -2.48
N PRO A 314 -2.72 -6.47 -2.24
CA PRO A 314 -3.45 -5.66 -3.22
C PRO A 314 -2.82 -4.27 -3.35
N THR A 315 -2.55 -3.82 -4.57
CA THR A 315 -1.87 -2.54 -4.80
C THR A 315 -2.38 -1.75 -5.99
N GLY A 316 -3.25 -2.36 -6.79
CA GLY A 316 -3.86 -1.72 -7.95
C GLY A 316 -5.29 -2.18 -8.17
N THR A 317 -6.09 -1.30 -8.74
CA THR A 317 -7.50 -1.57 -9.09
C THR A 317 -7.85 -0.99 -10.45
N ALA A 318 -8.78 -1.65 -11.16
CA ALA A 318 -9.43 -1.13 -12.35
C ALA A 318 -10.92 -1.52 -12.34
N ILE A 319 -11.75 -0.76 -13.05
CA ILE A 319 -13.19 -1.03 -13.14
C ILE A 319 -13.56 -1.17 -14.62
N PHE A 320 -14.15 -2.33 -14.95
CA PHE A 320 -14.73 -2.57 -16.26
C PHE A 320 -16.19 -2.97 -16.06
N ASP A 321 -17.08 -2.20 -16.65
CA ASP A 321 -18.52 -2.26 -16.37
C ASP A 321 -18.76 -2.14 -14.85
N ASP A 322 -19.47 -3.05 -14.23
CA ASP A 322 -19.70 -3.09 -12.76
C ASP A 322 -18.71 -4.01 -12.02
N GLN A 323 -17.63 -4.47 -12.69
CA GLN A 323 -16.65 -5.35 -12.09
C GLN A 323 -15.43 -4.58 -11.62
N LEU A 324 -15.13 -4.67 -10.34
CA LEU A 324 -13.88 -4.22 -9.73
C LEU A 324 -12.83 -5.32 -9.87
N TYR A 325 -11.74 -5.02 -10.57
CA TYR A 325 -10.56 -5.88 -10.67
C TYR A 325 -9.51 -5.42 -9.65
N ILE A 326 -9.01 -6.35 -8.85
CA ILE A 326 -7.98 -6.13 -7.84
C ILE A 326 -6.72 -6.85 -8.29
N TYR A 327 -5.68 -6.08 -8.58
CA TYR A 327 -4.36 -6.59 -8.95
C TYR A 327 -3.48 -6.65 -7.70
N TYR A 328 -2.82 -7.79 -7.49
CA TYR A 328 -2.07 -8.02 -6.27
C TYR A 328 -0.77 -8.77 -6.50
N GLY A 329 0.21 -8.53 -5.63
CA GLY A 329 1.38 -9.38 -5.50
C GLY A 329 0.99 -10.69 -4.81
N ALA A 330 1.34 -11.82 -5.43
CA ALA A 330 1.10 -13.15 -4.94
C ALA A 330 2.41 -13.80 -4.51
N ALA A 331 2.52 -14.17 -3.22
CA ALA A 331 3.69 -14.78 -2.60
C ALA A 331 5.02 -14.06 -2.88
N ASP A 332 4.98 -12.72 -3.12
CA ASP A 332 6.12 -11.87 -3.50
C ASP A 332 6.95 -12.42 -4.69
N ASP A 333 6.29 -13.11 -5.63
CA ASP A 333 6.93 -13.76 -6.79
C ASP A 333 6.22 -13.42 -8.11
N LYS A 334 4.88 -13.25 -8.06
CA LYS A 334 4.03 -13.08 -9.25
C LYS A 334 2.98 -12.00 -9.04
N ILE A 335 2.35 -11.60 -10.15
CA ILE A 335 1.17 -10.72 -10.11
C ILE A 335 -0.04 -11.51 -10.56
N ALA A 336 -1.07 -11.47 -9.73
CA ALA A 336 -2.36 -12.08 -10.01
C ALA A 336 -3.47 -11.04 -9.95
N VAL A 337 -4.66 -11.43 -10.43
CA VAL A 337 -5.85 -10.58 -10.42
C VAL A 337 -7.08 -11.37 -9.97
N ALA A 338 -7.95 -10.70 -9.24
CA ALA A 338 -9.27 -11.18 -8.87
C ALA A 338 -10.32 -10.12 -9.23
N SER A 339 -11.57 -10.52 -9.42
CA SER A 339 -12.67 -9.61 -9.69
C SER A 339 -13.86 -9.85 -8.77
N LEU A 340 -14.64 -8.82 -8.55
CA LEU A 340 -15.91 -8.88 -7.83
C LEU A 340 -16.85 -7.77 -8.32
N ASN A 341 -18.16 -7.95 -8.11
CA ASN A 341 -19.11 -6.89 -8.43
C ASN A 341 -18.93 -5.71 -7.46
N LEU A 342 -18.74 -4.51 -8.00
CA LEU A 342 -18.52 -3.29 -7.20
C LEU A 342 -19.76 -2.92 -6.35
N ASN A 343 -20.96 -3.05 -6.93
CA ASN A 343 -22.20 -2.69 -6.22
C ASN A 343 -22.49 -3.64 -5.06
N ASP A 344 -22.18 -4.93 -5.22
CA ASP A 344 -22.33 -5.93 -4.15
C ASP A 344 -21.34 -5.62 -3.02
N LEU A 345 -20.09 -5.28 -3.33
CA LEU A 345 -19.10 -4.88 -2.34
C LEU A 345 -19.53 -3.63 -1.56
N LEU A 346 -20.02 -2.59 -2.26
CA LEU A 346 -20.49 -1.36 -1.61
C LEU A 346 -21.73 -1.62 -0.74
N THR A 347 -22.61 -2.53 -1.17
CA THR A 347 -23.77 -2.93 -0.38
C THR A 347 -23.36 -3.64 0.90
N GLU A 348 -22.41 -4.58 0.82
CA GLU A 348 -21.89 -5.30 1.97
C GLU A 348 -21.17 -4.35 2.95
N LEU A 349 -20.37 -3.40 2.44
CA LEU A 349 -19.71 -2.38 3.26
C LEU A 349 -20.69 -1.50 4.03
N LYS A 350 -21.82 -1.13 3.42
CA LYS A 350 -22.88 -0.36 4.10
C LYS A 350 -23.62 -1.15 5.16
N LEU A 351 -23.86 -2.45 4.93
CA LEU A 351 -24.48 -3.34 5.92
C LEU A 351 -23.57 -3.56 7.14
N ASN A 352 -22.25 -3.47 6.95
CA ASN A 352 -21.25 -3.56 8.02
C ASN A 352 -20.83 -2.17 8.57
N SER A 353 -21.63 -1.13 8.34
CA SER A 353 -21.46 0.18 8.97
C SER A 353 -21.97 0.13 10.41
N HIS A 354 -21.13 -0.30 11.34
CA HIS A 354 -21.46 -0.32 12.75
C HIS A 354 -21.21 1.05 13.38
N GLU A 355 -22.11 1.50 14.27
CA GLU A 355 -22.00 2.78 15.01
C GLU A 355 -20.69 2.93 15.81
N GLU A 356 -20.00 1.83 16.13
CA GLU A 356 -18.71 1.81 16.82
C GLU A 356 -17.52 2.29 15.96
N ASP A 357 -17.65 2.33 14.64
CA ASP A 357 -16.63 2.86 13.73
C ASP A 357 -16.81 4.38 13.49
N ILE A 358 -17.86 4.98 14.07
CA ILE A 358 -18.23 6.40 13.96
C ILE A 358 -17.68 7.16 15.20
N LYS A 359 -16.37 7.19 15.37
CA LYS A 359 -15.74 8.08 16.35
C LYS A 359 -14.86 9.11 15.70
#